data_d1031420b8768a046463232fb115ebe9
#
_entry.id   d1031420b8768a046463232fb115ebe9
#
_cell.length_a   1.000
_cell.length_b   1.000
_cell.length_c   1.000
_cell.angle_alpha   90.00
_cell.angle_beta   90.00
_cell.angle_gamma   90.00
#
_symmetry.space_group_name_H-M   'P 1'
#
loop_
_entity.id
_entity.type
_entity.pdbx_description
1 polymer ?
#
loop_
_entity_poly.entity_id
_entity_poly.type
_entity_poly.pdbx_seq_one_letter_code
_entity_poly.pdbx_strand_id
1 'polypeptide(L)'
;MWLFKQQSHLDAIILEVGLGGRLDAVNCVDADLAIISMIDLDHMEYLGDTREAIAKEKAGILRRYKPCVCGDFAIPQSILEHAQSLASPLYRQGFEFDYKIQGSSWSWQSQHHSLIDLPLPRIDLQNAATVLQAIELLSDRFSITSAAIKEGLKRVFLPGRFQCIEKNSRRIIIDVAHNPAGGR
;
A
#
# COMPACT_ATOMS: atom_id res chain seq x y z
N MET A 1 14.29 -1.58 -16.14
CA MET A 1 15.26 -0.46 -16.35
C MET A 1 15.29 0.00 -17.81
N TRP A 2 15.52 -0.87 -18.81
CA TRP A 2 15.58 -0.48 -20.22
C TRP A 2 14.29 0.20 -20.72
N LEU A 3 13.11 -0.35 -20.41
CA LEU A 3 11.82 0.24 -20.75
C LEU A 3 11.62 1.66 -20.21
N PHE A 4 12.00 1.91 -18.98
CA PHE A 4 11.86 3.24 -18.37
C PHE A 4 12.80 4.29 -19.00
N LYS A 5 13.98 3.89 -19.45
CA LYS A 5 14.89 4.78 -20.19
C LYS A 5 14.32 5.24 -21.54
N GLN A 6 13.41 4.48 -22.12
CA GLN A 6 12.75 4.82 -23.39
C GLN A 6 11.49 5.66 -23.21
N GLN A 7 10.98 5.78 -21.98
CA GLN A 7 9.78 6.53 -21.63
C GLN A 7 10.18 7.85 -20.97
N SER A 8 10.57 8.83 -21.77
CA SER A 8 11.08 10.14 -21.27
C SER A 8 10.03 11.05 -20.63
N HIS A 9 8.76 10.63 -20.60
CA HIS A 9 7.63 11.45 -20.14
C HIS A 9 6.85 10.85 -18.96
N LEU A 10 7.49 9.97 -18.17
CA LEU A 10 6.85 9.40 -17.00
C LEU A 10 6.95 10.38 -15.83
N ASP A 11 5.81 10.78 -15.27
CA ASP A 11 5.75 11.59 -14.05
C ASP A 11 6.07 10.75 -12.80
N ALA A 12 5.63 9.49 -12.79
CA ALA A 12 5.87 8.54 -11.70
C ALA A 12 6.06 7.12 -12.23
N ILE A 13 6.83 6.32 -11.50
CA ILE A 13 7.01 4.89 -11.71
C ILE A 13 6.56 4.18 -10.44
N ILE A 14 5.61 3.27 -10.58
CA ILE A 14 5.14 2.42 -9.49
C ILE A 14 5.68 1.02 -9.73
N LEU A 15 6.48 0.52 -8.78
CA LEU A 15 7.07 -0.81 -8.83
C LEU A 15 6.46 -1.68 -7.74
N GLU A 16 5.85 -2.78 -8.13
CA GLU A 16 5.31 -3.78 -7.21
C GLU A 16 6.35 -4.88 -6.99
N VAL A 17 6.62 -5.17 -5.72
CA VAL A 17 7.47 -6.29 -5.31
C VAL A 17 6.72 -7.59 -5.56
N GLY A 18 7.35 -8.53 -6.25
CA GLY A 18 6.77 -9.85 -6.49
C GLY A 18 6.78 -10.72 -5.25
N LEU A 19 7.91 -10.74 -4.50
CA LEU A 19 8.06 -11.56 -3.30
C LEU A 19 9.02 -10.90 -2.29
N GLY A 20 8.61 -10.81 -1.03
CA GLY A 20 9.44 -10.30 0.07
C GLY A 20 9.73 -8.81 -0.08
N GLY A 21 10.86 -8.45 -0.66
CA GLY A 21 11.29 -7.08 -0.92
C GLY A 21 12.80 -6.95 -1.11
N ARG A 22 13.58 -7.31 -0.10
CA ARG A 22 15.03 -7.11 -0.06
C ARG A 22 15.77 -7.66 -1.28
N LEU A 23 15.43 -8.87 -1.71
CA LEU A 23 16.07 -9.57 -2.83
C LEU A 23 15.24 -9.54 -4.12
N ASP A 24 14.12 -8.79 -4.12
CA ASP A 24 13.29 -8.69 -5.32
C ASP A 24 14.00 -7.89 -6.41
N ALA A 25 13.78 -8.28 -7.66
CA ALA A 25 14.43 -7.63 -8.81
C ALA A 25 14.08 -6.14 -8.93
N VAL A 26 12.85 -5.72 -8.57
CA VAL A 26 12.46 -4.31 -8.64
C VAL A 26 13.18 -3.46 -7.60
N ASN A 27 13.70 -4.07 -6.53
CA ASN A 27 14.44 -3.38 -5.48
C ASN A 27 15.84 -2.91 -5.91
N CYS A 28 16.27 -3.19 -7.13
CA CYS A 28 17.47 -2.60 -7.73
C CYS A 28 17.30 -1.11 -8.08
N VAL A 29 16.06 -0.59 -8.01
CA VAL A 29 15.76 0.83 -8.21
C VAL A 29 15.52 1.47 -6.85
N ASP A 30 16.25 2.55 -6.54
CA ASP A 30 16.02 3.30 -5.33
C ASP A 30 14.70 4.08 -5.39
N ALA A 31 13.80 3.75 -4.48
CA ALA A 31 12.49 4.40 -4.41
C ALA A 31 12.57 5.76 -3.70
N ASP A 32 11.81 6.74 -4.18
CA ASP A 32 11.62 8.01 -3.48
C ASP A 32 10.66 7.87 -2.29
N LEU A 33 9.75 6.90 -2.37
CA LEU A 33 8.80 6.53 -1.34
C LEU A 33 8.63 5.02 -1.36
N ALA A 34 8.73 4.37 -0.21
CA ALA A 34 8.41 2.95 -0.04
C ALA A 34 7.03 2.78 0.58
N ILE A 35 6.31 1.74 0.16
CA ILE A 35 5.03 1.36 0.75
C ILE A 35 5.12 -0.10 1.19
N ILE A 36 4.79 -0.36 2.45
CA ILE A 36 4.59 -1.70 2.99
C ILE A 36 3.11 -1.83 3.36
N SER A 37 2.41 -2.73 2.71
CA SER A 37 1.03 -3.06 3.04
C SER A 37 0.95 -3.92 4.31
N MET A 38 -0.20 -4.52 4.58
CA MET A 38 -0.36 -5.46 5.69
C MET A 38 0.65 -6.62 5.60
N ILE A 39 1.17 -7.03 6.76
CA ILE A 39 2.13 -8.12 6.89
C ILE A 39 1.45 -9.29 7.58
N ASP A 40 1.36 -10.42 6.88
CA ASP A 40 0.87 -11.66 7.45
C ASP A 40 1.74 -12.84 6.99
N LEU A 41 1.48 -14.01 7.55
CA LEU A 41 2.20 -15.23 7.20
C LEU A 41 1.83 -15.65 5.78
N ASP A 42 2.77 -15.50 4.87
CA ASP A 42 2.66 -15.93 3.49
C ASP A 42 4.04 -16.29 2.95
N HIS A 43 4.07 -17.21 1.97
CA HIS A 43 5.33 -17.67 1.37
C HIS A 43 6.41 -18.06 2.38
N MET A 44 6.00 -18.76 3.45
CA MET A 44 6.84 -19.09 4.61
C MET A 44 8.12 -19.86 4.23
N GLU A 45 8.08 -20.65 3.16
CA GLU A 45 9.24 -21.38 2.63
C GLU A 45 10.39 -20.46 2.19
N TYR A 46 10.06 -19.20 1.80
CA TYR A 46 11.04 -18.24 1.28
C TYR A 46 11.32 -17.09 2.24
N LEU A 47 10.30 -16.64 2.96
CA LEU A 47 10.38 -15.43 3.77
C LEU A 47 10.54 -15.69 5.27
N GLY A 48 10.36 -16.94 5.70
CA GLY A 48 10.37 -17.34 7.10
C GLY A 48 8.97 -17.53 7.68
N ASP A 49 8.91 -18.13 8.86
CA ASP A 49 7.72 -18.61 9.53
C ASP A 49 7.15 -17.65 10.59
N THR A 50 7.70 -16.45 10.67
CA THR A 50 7.26 -15.41 11.60
C THR A 50 6.99 -14.09 10.89
N ARG A 51 6.05 -13.30 11.41
CA ARG A 51 5.79 -11.94 10.90
C ARG A 51 7.05 -11.06 10.95
N GLU A 52 7.92 -11.24 11.94
CA GLU A 52 9.18 -10.51 12.06
C GLU A 52 10.17 -10.85 10.94
N ALA A 53 10.29 -12.13 10.56
CA ALA A 53 11.14 -12.56 9.45
C ALA A 53 10.63 -11.96 8.12
N ILE A 54 9.34 -12.09 7.86
CA ILE A 54 8.70 -11.54 6.66
C ILE A 54 8.85 -10.01 6.60
N ALA A 55 8.65 -9.35 7.73
CA ALA A 55 8.79 -7.90 7.85
C ALA A 55 10.22 -7.42 7.57
N LYS A 56 11.23 -8.16 8.01
CA LYS A 56 12.64 -7.88 7.72
C LYS A 56 12.94 -7.93 6.22
N GLU A 57 12.40 -8.92 5.50
CA GLU A 57 12.53 -8.99 4.05
C GLU A 57 11.82 -7.82 3.36
N LYS A 58 10.61 -7.46 3.82
CA LYS A 58 9.88 -6.30 3.29
C LYS A 58 10.58 -4.97 3.59
N ALA A 59 11.12 -4.80 4.78
CA ALA A 59 11.87 -3.60 5.16
C ALA A 59 13.09 -3.33 4.28
N GLY A 60 13.62 -4.35 3.60
CA GLY A 60 14.76 -4.21 2.69
C GLY A 60 14.51 -3.30 1.47
N ILE A 61 13.28 -2.82 1.26
CA ILE A 61 12.96 -1.81 0.23
C ILE A 61 13.15 -0.37 0.71
N LEU A 62 13.33 -0.14 2.01
CA LEU A 62 13.54 1.18 2.56
C LEU A 62 14.87 1.77 2.09
N ARG A 63 14.91 3.08 1.99
CA ARG A 63 16.14 3.82 1.62
C ARG A 63 16.42 4.90 2.65
N ARG A 64 17.71 5.18 2.83
CA ARG A 64 18.18 6.22 3.77
C ARG A 64 17.55 7.58 3.44
N TYR A 65 16.94 8.19 4.47
CA TYR A 65 16.27 9.50 4.40
C TYR A 65 15.05 9.54 3.46
N LYS A 66 14.60 8.41 2.92
CA LYS A 66 13.38 8.35 2.11
C LYS A 66 12.21 7.88 2.96
N PRO A 67 11.00 8.45 2.79
CA PRO A 67 9.84 8.07 3.56
C PRO A 67 9.37 6.65 3.24
N CYS A 68 8.80 6.01 4.25
CA CYS A 68 8.09 4.75 4.13
C CYS A 68 6.70 4.88 4.75
N VAL A 69 5.68 4.43 4.03
CA VAL A 69 4.32 4.29 4.55
C VAL A 69 4.08 2.82 4.86
N CYS A 70 3.65 2.54 6.09
CA CYS A 70 3.30 1.18 6.52
C CYS A 70 1.82 1.11 6.88
N GLY A 71 1.07 0.31 6.10
CA GLY A 71 -0.36 0.09 6.28
C GLY A 71 -0.72 -0.98 7.30
N ASP A 72 0.24 -1.53 8.04
CA ASP A 72 -0.02 -2.53 9.07
C ASP A 72 -0.31 -1.88 10.41
N PHE A 73 -1.44 -2.22 11.05
CA PHE A 73 -1.79 -1.71 12.39
C PHE A 73 -0.91 -2.28 13.52
N ALA A 74 -0.36 -3.47 13.32
CA ALA A 74 0.49 -4.16 14.28
C ALA A 74 1.90 -4.33 13.71
N ILE A 75 2.58 -3.21 13.50
CA ILE A 75 3.88 -3.17 12.80
C ILE A 75 4.92 -4.00 13.56
N PRO A 76 5.57 -4.96 12.89
CA PRO A 76 6.68 -5.71 13.46
C PRO A 76 7.86 -4.80 13.84
N GLN A 77 8.54 -5.17 14.93
CA GLN A 77 9.65 -4.40 15.47
C GLN A 77 10.82 -4.26 14.48
N SER A 78 11.04 -5.27 13.65
CA SER A 78 12.07 -5.27 12.61
C SER A 78 11.93 -4.12 11.61
N ILE A 79 10.71 -3.67 11.27
CA ILE A 79 10.50 -2.48 10.41
C ILE A 79 10.89 -1.20 11.14
N LEU A 80 10.50 -1.07 12.41
CA LEU A 80 10.83 0.11 13.22
C LEU A 80 12.34 0.30 13.34
N GLU A 81 13.04 -0.78 13.70
CA GLU A 81 14.49 -0.79 13.84
C GLU A 81 15.22 -0.49 12.53
N HIS A 82 14.74 -1.10 11.43
CA HIS A 82 15.36 -0.86 10.12
C HIS A 82 15.14 0.56 9.64
N ALA A 83 13.92 1.10 9.76
CA ALA A 83 13.63 2.50 9.43
C ALA A 83 14.49 3.47 10.25
N GLN A 84 14.62 3.23 11.56
CA GLN A 84 15.49 4.01 12.43
C GLN A 84 16.96 3.97 11.99
N SER A 85 17.49 2.79 11.65
CA SER A 85 18.88 2.63 11.21
C SER A 85 19.20 3.37 9.92
N LEU A 86 18.19 3.56 9.07
CA LEU A 86 18.28 4.31 7.82
C LEU A 86 17.89 5.79 7.96
N ALA A 87 17.48 6.23 9.16
CA ALA A 87 16.83 7.52 9.34
C ALA A 87 15.71 7.76 8.31
N SER A 88 14.96 6.71 7.97
CA SER A 88 13.81 6.72 7.06
C SER A 88 12.59 7.19 7.84
N PRO A 89 11.94 8.31 7.49
CA PRO A 89 10.69 8.72 8.12
C PRO A 89 9.62 7.63 7.90
N LEU A 90 9.04 7.13 8.97
CA LEU A 90 8.05 6.05 8.93
C LEU A 90 6.66 6.59 9.30
N TYR A 91 5.70 6.41 8.39
CA TYR A 91 4.29 6.78 8.54
C TYR A 91 3.45 5.53 8.71
N ARG A 92 2.86 5.36 9.89
CA ARG A 92 2.21 4.12 10.34
C ARG A 92 0.71 4.31 10.42
N GLN A 93 -0.02 3.36 9.92
CA GLN A 93 -1.47 3.31 10.08
C GLN A 93 -1.84 3.12 11.56
N GLY A 94 -2.86 3.87 12.02
CA GLY A 94 -3.24 3.92 13.43
C GLY A 94 -2.40 4.87 14.29
N PHE A 95 -1.35 5.52 13.73
CA PHE A 95 -0.46 6.46 14.43
C PHE A 95 -0.34 7.79 13.68
N GLU A 96 0.38 7.83 12.58
CA GLU A 96 0.58 9.04 11.77
C GLU A 96 -0.60 9.30 10.84
N PHE A 97 -1.34 8.26 10.46
CA PHE A 97 -2.58 8.37 9.68
C PHE A 97 -3.57 7.26 10.04
N ASP A 98 -4.86 7.50 9.79
CA ASP A 98 -5.92 6.53 10.05
C ASP A 98 -7.16 6.85 9.21
N TYR A 99 -8.16 5.95 9.26
CA TYR A 99 -9.44 6.11 8.59
C TYR A 99 -10.61 5.70 9.47
N LYS A 100 -11.80 6.22 9.15
CA LYS A 100 -13.05 5.86 9.81
C LYS A 100 -14.16 5.68 8.79
N ILE A 101 -14.94 4.61 8.92
CA ILE A 101 -16.12 4.35 8.11
C ILE A 101 -17.31 5.09 8.72
N GLN A 102 -18.09 5.76 7.87
CA GLN A 102 -19.26 6.56 8.28
C GLN A 102 -20.43 6.24 7.33
N GLY A 103 -21.17 5.17 7.63
CA GLY A 103 -22.27 4.71 6.78
C GLY A 103 -21.80 4.28 5.39
N SER A 104 -22.20 5.00 4.35
CA SER A 104 -21.85 4.72 2.95
C SER A 104 -20.61 5.47 2.46
N SER A 105 -19.95 6.22 3.32
CA SER A 105 -18.71 6.93 3.05
C SER A 105 -17.64 6.63 4.09
N TRP A 106 -16.44 7.15 3.90
CA TRP A 106 -15.38 7.07 4.86
C TRP A 106 -14.59 8.39 4.91
N SER A 107 -13.82 8.55 5.94
CA SER A 107 -12.90 9.66 6.11
C SER A 107 -11.50 9.13 6.37
N TRP A 108 -10.51 9.89 5.92
CA TRP A 108 -9.10 9.64 6.16
C TRP A 108 -8.50 10.86 6.84
N GLN A 109 -7.55 10.63 7.74
CA GLN A 109 -6.87 11.67 8.49
C GLN A 109 -5.40 11.34 8.65
N SER A 110 -4.54 12.32 8.44
CA SER A 110 -3.14 12.33 8.82
C SER A 110 -2.88 13.35 9.94
N GLN A 111 -1.61 13.55 10.27
CA GLN A 111 -1.21 14.62 11.20
C GLN A 111 -1.44 16.03 10.65
N HIS A 112 -1.50 16.19 9.32
CA HIS A 112 -1.56 17.50 8.66
C HIS A 112 -2.85 17.74 7.89
N HIS A 113 -3.49 16.72 7.37
CA HIS A 113 -4.66 16.83 6.51
C HIS A 113 -5.77 15.86 6.89
N SER A 114 -6.98 16.18 6.46
CA SER A 114 -8.13 15.29 6.54
C SER A 114 -8.95 15.34 5.26
N LEU A 115 -9.47 14.19 4.87
CA LEU A 115 -10.39 14.03 3.75
C LEU A 115 -11.67 13.40 4.27
N ILE A 116 -12.79 14.02 3.97
CA ILE A 116 -14.12 13.57 4.40
C ILE A 116 -15.00 13.21 3.21
N ASP A 117 -16.04 12.46 3.45
CA ASP A 117 -17.02 12.03 2.44
C ASP A 117 -16.34 11.37 1.23
N LEU A 118 -15.39 10.49 1.52
CA LEU A 118 -14.76 9.68 0.51
C LEU A 118 -15.68 8.54 0.08
N PRO A 119 -15.78 8.23 -1.22
CA PRO A 119 -16.53 7.08 -1.69
C PRO A 119 -15.84 5.78 -1.27
N LEU A 120 -16.60 4.76 -0.86
CA LEU A 120 -16.04 3.44 -0.57
C LEU A 120 -15.44 2.84 -1.85
N PRO A 121 -14.14 2.51 -1.85
CA PRO A 121 -13.50 1.90 -3.01
C PRO A 121 -13.86 0.41 -3.12
N ARG A 122 -13.57 -0.18 -4.27
CA ARG A 122 -13.67 -1.64 -4.49
C ARG A 122 -12.38 -2.39 -4.16
N ILE A 123 -11.57 -1.83 -3.29
CA ILE A 123 -10.35 -2.41 -2.73
C ILE A 123 -10.42 -2.27 -1.21
N ASP A 124 -9.53 -2.95 -0.52
CA ASP A 124 -9.42 -2.85 0.93
C ASP A 124 -9.17 -1.41 1.38
N LEU A 125 -9.91 -0.95 2.40
CA LEU A 125 -9.84 0.43 2.92
C LEU A 125 -8.50 0.73 3.59
N GLN A 126 -7.87 -0.26 4.20
CA GLN A 126 -6.55 -0.14 4.78
C GLN A 126 -5.51 0.20 3.71
N ASN A 127 -5.60 -0.49 2.56
CA ASN A 127 -4.74 -0.18 1.42
C ASN A 127 -5.06 1.19 0.82
N ALA A 128 -6.34 1.55 0.71
CA ALA A 128 -6.73 2.88 0.24
C ALA A 128 -6.20 3.99 1.15
N ALA A 129 -6.30 3.82 2.48
CA ALA A 129 -5.76 4.77 3.45
C ALA A 129 -4.23 4.91 3.35
N THR A 130 -3.54 3.79 3.15
CA THR A 130 -2.09 3.74 2.93
C THR A 130 -1.69 4.53 1.66
N VAL A 131 -2.46 4.38 0.58
CA VAL A 131 -2.24 5.15 -0.67
C VAL A 131 -2.48 6.65 -0.45
N LEU A 132 -3.49 7.04 0.32
CA LEU A 132 -3.73 8.46 0.61
C LEU A 132 -2.56 9.09 1.39
N GLN A 133 -1.96 8.36 2.33
CA GLN A 133 -0.75 8.82 3.01
C GLN A 133 0.43 8.97 2.04
N ALA A 134 0.60 8.04 1.11
CA ALA A 134 1.63 8.15 0.08
C ALA A 134 1.41 9.37 -0.84
N ILE A 135 0.16 9.63 -1.24
CA ILE A 135 -0.21 10.81 -2.03
C ILE A 135 0.11 12.10 -1.27
N GLU A 136 -0.20 12.17 0.01
CA GLU A 136 0.12 13.34 0.84
C GLU A 136 1.62 13.63 0.84
N LEU A 137 2.44 12.59 1.04
CA LEU A 137 3.92 12.73 1.06
C LEU A 137 4.51 13.13 -0.29
N LEU A 138 3.78 12.93 -1.36
CA LEU A 138 4.18 13.31 -2.72
C LEU A 138 3.55 14.64 -3.18
N SER A 139 2.82 15.35 -2.31
CA SER A 139 2.08 16.57 -2.66
C SER A 139 2.97 17.71 -3.18
N ASP A 140 4.22 17.80 -2.73
CA ASP A 140 5.19 18.77 -3.23
C ASP A 140 5.58 18.54 -4.70
N ARG A 141 5.45 17.32 -5.18
CA ARG A 141 5.76 16.92 -6.56
C ARG A 141 4.53 16.84 -7.45
N PHE A 142 3.38 16.47 -6.88
CA PHE A 142 2.15 16.22 -7.61
C PHE A 142 0.97 16.95 -6.96
N SER A 143 0.43 17.93 -7.65
CA SER A 143 -0.79 18.64 -7.21
C SER A 143 -2.03 17.78 -7.45
N ILE A 144 -2.30 16.85 -6.53
CA ILE A 144 -3.45 15.94 -6.61
C ILE A 144 -4.63 16.53 -5.85
N THR A 145 -5.70 16.87 -6.56
CA THR A 145 -6.89 17.46 -5.96
C THR A 145 -7.76 16.42 -5.23
N SER A 146 -8.53 16.86 -4.24
CA SER A 146 -9.53 16.01 -3.57
C SER A 146 -10.55 15.43 -4.57
N ALA A 147 -10.89 16.13 -5.63
CA ALA A 147 -11.76 15.63 -6.69
C ALA A 147 -11.10 14.47 -7.44
N ALA A 148 -9.82 14.57 -7.77
CA ALA A 148 -9.05 13.48 -8.41
C ALA A 148 -8.95 12.25 -7.51
N ILE A 149 -8.73 12.43 -6.20
CA ILE A 149 -8.72 11.35 -5.21
C ILE A 149 -10.09 10.64 -5.20
N LYS A 150 -11.18 11.39 -5.06
CA LYS A 150 -12.54 10.82 -5.06
C LYS A 150 -12.84 10.05 -6.34
N GLU A 151 -12.43 10.57 -7.48
CA GLU A 151 -12.62 9.89 -8.75
C GLU A 151 -11.77 8.62 -8.86
N GLY A 152 -10.51 8.66 -8.43
CA GLY A 152 -9.63 7.49 -8.37
C GLY A 152 -10.22 6.37 -7.50
N LEU A 153 -10.73 6.71 -6.30
CA LEU A 153 -11.38 5.76 -5.39
C LEU A 153 -12.64 5.11 -6.00
N LYS A 154 -13.42 5.85 -6.80
CA LYS A 154 -14.59 5.29 -7.50
C LYS A 154 -14.21 4.34 -8.61
N ARG A 155 -13.13 4.65 -9.33
CA ARG A 155 -12.69 3.91 -10.53
C ARG A 155 -11.83 2.72 -10.23
N VAL A 156 -11.17 2.69 -9.06
CA VAL A 156 -10.24 1.62 -8.74
C VAL A 156 -10.94 0.27 -8.82
N PHE A 157 -10.38 -0.62 -9.62
CA PHE A 157 -10.88 -1.97 -9.82
C PHE A 157 -9.69 -2.90 -10.06
N LEU A 158 -9.62 -3.97 -9.29
CA LEU A 158 -8.63 -5.03 -9.45
C LEU A 158 -9.36 -6.33 -9.80
N PRO A 159 -9.13 -6.88 -11.01
CA PRO A 159 -9.70 -8.18 -11.38
C PRO A 159 -9.32 -9.27 -10.36
N GLY A 160 -10.28 -10.11 -9.98
CA GLY A 160 -10.05 -11.20 -9.04
C GLY A 160 -9.85 -10.76 -7.58
N ARG A 161 -10.18 -9.52 -7.21
CA ARG A 161 -10.25 -9.05 -5.83
C ARG A 161 -11.70 -8.75 -5.47
N PHE A 162 -12.36 -9.67 -4.77
CA PHE A 162 -13.78 -9.64 -4.42
C PHE A 162 -14.67 -9.21 -5.61
N GLN A 163 -14.32 -9.68 -6.78
CA GLN A 163 -14.99 -9.32 -8.02
C GLN A 163 -16.34 -9.99 -8.12
N CYS A 164 -17.42 -9.20 -8.08
CA CYS A 164 -18.78 -9.68 -8.25
C CYS A 164 -19.20 -9.62 -9.72
N ILE A 165 -19.64 -10.75 -10.26
CA ILE A 165 -20.19 -10.86 -11.62
C ILE A 165 -21.63 -11.37 -11.49
N GLU A 166 -22.58 -10.67 -12.09
CA GLU A 166 -23.96 -11.15 -12.22
C GLU A 166 -24.17 -11.79 -13.59
N LYS A 167 -24.55 -13.06 -13.61
CA LYS A 167 -24.85 -13.80 -14.84
C LYS A 167 -26.02 -14.76 -14.62
N ASN A 168 -27.06 -14.66 -15.46
CA ASN A 168 -28.24 -15.51 -15.42
C ASN A 168 -28.89 -15.57 -14.01
N SER A 169 -29.10 -14.39 -13.41
CA SER A 169 -29.65 -14.25 -12.04
C SER A 169 -28.82 -14.93 -10.93
N ARG A 170 -27.58 -15.25 -11.19
CA ARG A 170 -26.62 -15.78 -10.23
C ARG A 170 -25.52 -14.76 -9.98
N ARG A 171 -25.14 -14.60 -8.72
CA ARG A 171 -23.98 -13.82 -8.32
C ARG A 171 -22.77 -14.75 -8.19
N ILE A 172 -21.71 -14.44 -8.93
CA ILE A 172 -20.43 -15.14 -8.90
C ILE A 172 -19.43 -14.18 -8.26
N ILE A 173 -18.74 -14.62 -7.22
CA ILE A 173 -17.66 -13.87 -6.57
C ILE A 173 -16.34 -14.55 -6.94
N ILE A 174 -15.40 -13.75 -7.46
CA ILE A 174 -14.07 -14.20 -7.81
C ILE A 174 -13.08 -13.46 -6.91
N ASP A 175 -12.26 -14.20 -6.18
CA ASP A 175 -11.18 -13.66 -5.37
C ASP A 175 -9.93 -14.55 -5.50
N VAL A 176 -8.76 -13.94 -5.43
CA VAL A 176 -7.46 -14.63 -5.44
C VAL A 176 -6.94 -14.92 -4.02
N ALA A 177 -7.78 -14.74 -3.00
CA ALA A 177 -7.45 -15.08 -1.62
C ALA A 177 -6.98 -16.54 -1.52
N HIS A 178 -5.76 -16.74 -1.03
CA HIS A 178 -5.11 -18.05 -0.95
C HIS A 178 -4.40 -18.27 0.41
N ASN A 179 -4.56 -17.33 1.31
CA ASN A 179 -4.05 -17.38 2.68
C ASN A 179 -5.10 -16.85 3.68
N PRO A 180 -4.93 -17.07 5.00
CA PRO A 180 -5.90 -16.62 6.01
C PRO A 180 -6.13 -15.10 6.02
N ALA A 181 -5.13 -14.30 5.68
CA ALA A 181 -5.26 -12.84 5.62
C ALA A 181 -6.17 -12.39 4.46
N GLY A 182 -5.96 -12.96 3.28
CA GLY A 182 -6.77 -12.67 2.10
C GLY A 182 -8.21 -13.17 2.20
N GLY A 183 -8.50 -14.10 3.11
CA GLY A 183 -9.83 -14.66 3.33
C GLY A 183 -10.67 -13.95 4.41
N ARG A 184 -10.13 -12.93 5.07
CA ARG A 184 -10.81 -12.10 6.08
C ARG A 184 -11.38 -10.84 5.46
#